data_ec4f188f1a882aaec927f9a087f7e8c7
#
_entry.id   ec4f188f1a882aaec927f9a087f7e8c7
#
_cell.length_a   1.000
_cell.length_b   1.000
_cell.length_c   1.000
_cell.angle_alpha   90.00
_cell.angle_beta   90.00
_cell.angle_gamma   90.00
#
_symmetry.space_group_name_H-M   'P 1'
#
loop_
_entity.id
_entity.type
_entity.pdbx_description
1 polymer ?
#
loop_
_entity_poly.entity_id
_entity_poly.type
_entity_poly.pdbx_seq_one_letter_code
_entity_poly.pdbx_strand_id
1 'polypeptide(L)'
;MVYEKILCYGTLNPDLIYFVDDLPKAGGDIRSNDYNIRAGGTAINCAENIANWGIPVSVLGNSIGKDALGEYLLEELRTKNISHEEVIITNDPTPTCSIFVDKDGERTIVSSGYSTCTWNNLSKVKNYQSLLIDRYSIPNIKNSITEVKKSGIFVVQAGYEYPIDYEIDFLVVSKDEIDVIEAENLLNNDLVSRILLTHSNLPARLISKEGAVEITPPDFKTINATGAGDVTAAYIAANGVGDIISTIKSACAAGAILAGTTELPTLEKISEISQLVDVTPR
;
A
#
# COMPACT_ATOMS: atom_id res chain seq x y z
N MET A 1 24.35 -2.72 -4.72
CA MET A 1 23.31 -3.61 -5.30
C MET A 1 22.61 -2.83 -6.39
N VAL A 2 22.42 -3.40 -7.56
CA VAL A 2 21.54 -2.80 -8.58
C VAL A 2 20.14 -3.25 -8.19
N TYR A 3 19.33 -2.34 -7.65
CA TYR A 3 17.92 -2.64 -7.39
C TYR A 3 17.19 -2.78 -8.72
N GLU A 4 16.52 -3.89 -8.91
CA GLU A 4 15.63 -4.08 -10.04
C GLU A 4 14.35 -3.24 -9.84
N LYS A 5 13.68 -2.93 -10.94
CA LYS A 5 12.53 -2.03 -10.96
C LYS A 5 11.30 -2.69 -10.31
N ILE A 6 10.56 -1.94 -9.48
CA ILE A 6 9.33 -2.39 -8.81
C ILE A 6 8.12 -1.74 -9.47
N LEU A 7 7.04 -2.50 -9.65
CA LEU A 7 5.76 -1.99 -10.09
C LEU A 7 4.78 -1.94 -8.93
N CYS A 8 4.23 -0.76 -8.63
CA CYS A 8 3.07 -0.59 -7.76
C CYS A 8 1.83 -0.43 -8.63
N TYR A 9 0.90 -1.37 -8.53
CA TYR A 9 -0.35 -1.37 -9.29
C TYR A 9 -1.54 -1.16 -8.38
N GLY A 10 -2.38 -0.17 -8.69
CA GLY A 10 -3.55 0.07 -7.86
C GLY A 10 -4.21 1.42 -8.12
N THR A 11 -4.83 1.96 -7.08
CA THR A 11 -5.49 3.25 -7.10
C THR A 11 -4.48 4.39 -7.21
N LEU A 12 -4.75 5.31 -8.14
CA LEU A 12 -4.00 6.54 -8.41
C LEU A 12 -5.00 7.71 -8.34
N ASN A 13 -4.86 8.57 -7.35
CA ASN A 13 -5.78 9.68 -7.14
C ASN A 13 -5.16 10.83 -6.35
N PRO A 14 -5.59 12.06 -6.52
CA PRO A 14 -5.41 13.11 -5.51
C PRO A 14 -6.31 12.84 -4.30
N ASP A 15 -5.73 12.95 -3.10
CA ASP A 15 -6.45 13.01 -1.83
C ASP A 15 -6.78 14.48 -1.53
N LEU A 16 -8.06 14.81 -1.42
CA LEU A 16 -8.59 16.11 -1.03
C LEU A 16 -8.91 16.04 0.47
N ILE A 17 -8.04 16.59 1.29
CA ILE A 17 -8.11 16.42 2.76
C ILE A 17 -8.70 17.68 3.38
N TYR A 18 -9.77 17.51 4.15
CA TYR A 18 -10.48 18.58 4.86
C TYR A 18 -10.41 18.33 6.36
N PHE A 19 -9.96 19.30 7.12
CA PHE A 19 -9.96 19.24 8.57
C PHE A 19 -11.20 19.93 9.11
N VAL A 20 -11.98 19.21 9.91
CA VAL A 20 -13.29 19.66 10.40
C VAL A 20 -13.41 19.35 11.89
N ASP A 21 -14.25 20.08 12.62
CA ASP A 21 -14.50 19.76 14.02
C ASP A 21 -15.38 18.51 14.15
N ASP A 22 -16.45 18.44 13.38
CA ASP A 22 -17.36 17.29 13.30
C ASP A 22 -17.92 17.19 11.87
N LEU A 23 -18.32 16.00 11.44
CA LEU A 23 -19.03 15.83 10.15
C LEU A 23 -20.44 16.41 10.22
N PRO A 24 -20.94 17.07 9.16
CA PRO A 24 -22.29 17.58 9.14
C PRO A 24 -23.31 16.45 9.12
N LYS A 25 -24.47 16.67 9.75
CA LYS A 25 -25.63 15.80 9.57
C LYS A 25 -26.20 15.98 8.16
N ALA A 26 -26.94 14.99 7.67
CA ALA A 26 -27.62 15.07 6.38
C ALA A 26 -28.45 16.36 6.27
N GLY A 27 -28.24 17.14 5.19
CA GLY A 27 -28.87 18.44 4.97
C GLY A 27 -28.15 19.63 5.64
N GLY A 28 -27.11 19.40 6.44
CA GLY A 28 -26.29 20.45 7.02
C GLY A 28 -25.12 20.86 6.13
N ASP A 29 -24.48 21.97 6.45
CA ASP A 29 -23.23 22.44 5.87
C ASP A 29 -22.23 22.78 6.97
N ILE A 30 -20.92 22.63 6.67
CA ILE A 30 -19.83 23.04 7.55
C ILE A 30 -18.75 23.74 6.73
N ARG A 31 -17.89 24.50 7.41
CA ARG A 31 -16.66 25.02 6.86
C ARG A 31 -15.49 24.20 7.42
N SER A 32 -14.58 23.79 6.55
CA SER A 32 -13.33 23.17 6.99
C SER A 32 -12.43 24.20 7.67
N ASN A 33 -11.72 23.78 8.70
CA ASN A 33 -10.71 24.60 9.39
C ASN A 33 -9.45 24.76 8.56
N ASP A 34 -9.11 23.72 7.79
CA ASP A 34 -7.95 23.69 6.88
C ASP A 34 -8.22 22.72 5.73
N TYR A 35 -7.42 22.81 4.68
CA TYR A 35 -7.55 22.02 3.47
C TYR A 35 -6.18 21.74 2.86
N ASN A 36 -5.99 20.49 2.42
CA ASN A 36 -4.76 20.06 1.76
C ASN A 36 -5.07 19.17 0.56
N ILE A 37 -4.18 19.18 -0.44
CA ILE A 37 -4.19 18.21 -1.56
C ILE A 37 -2.86 17.49 -1.56
N ARG A 38 -2.88 16.17 -1.71
CA ARG A 38 -1.67 15.37 -1.91
C ARG A 38 -1.92 14.27 -2.94
N ALA A 39 -0.84 13.78 -3.54
CA ALA A 39 -0.89 12.54 -4.30
C ALA A 39 -1.22 11.39 -3.34
N GLY A 40 -2.14 10.51 -3.73
CA GLY A 40 -2.65 9.43 -2.90
C GLY A 40 -3.10 8.22 -3.71
N GLY A 41 -3.74 7.30 -3.03
CA GLY A 41 -4.00 5.94 -3.48
C GLY A 41 -2.87 4.99 -3.07
N THR A 42 -3.22 3.75 -2.74
CA THR A 42 -2.26 2.77 -2.19
C THR A 42 -1.04 2.57 -3.08
N ALA A 43 -1.22 2.52 -4.41
CA ALA A 43 -0.08 2.35 -5.33
C ALA A 43 0.91 3.52 -5.26
N ILE A 44 0.41 4.76 -5.15
CA ILE A 44 1.27 5.95 -5.03
C ILE A 44 1.94 6.00 -3.66
N ASN A 45 1.20 5.73 -2.58
CA ASN A 45 1.76 5.70 -1.23
C ASN A 45 2.92 4.70 -1.12
N CYS A 46 2.76 3.50 -1.69
CA CYS A 46 3.82 2.50 -1.74
C CYS A 46 5.00 2.97 -2.61
N ALA A 47 4.73 3.50 -3.79
CA ALA A 47 5.76 3.94 -4.72
C ALA A 47 6.57 5.13 -4.17
N GLU A 48 5.95 6.03 -3.44
CA GLU A 48 6.62 7.16 -2.79
C GLU A 48 7.66 6.69 -1.77
N ASN A 49 7.33 5.70 -0.95
CA ASN A 49 8.29 5.10 -0.02
C ASN A 49 9.45 4.42 -0.76
N ILE A 50 9.15 3.63 -1.80
CA ILE A 50 10.18 2.93 -2.60
C ILE A 50 11.11 3.93 -3.29
N ALA A 51 10.56 5.01 -3.87
CA ALA A 51 11.34 6.08 -4.49
C ALA A 51 12.21 6.82 -3.46
N ASN A 52 11.68 7.08 -2.25
CA ASN A 52 12.42 7.69 -1.15
C ASN A 52 13.64 6.83 -0.72
N TRP A 53 13.58 5.52 -0.91
CA TRP A 53 14.72 4.62 -0.67
C TRP A 53 15.72 4.56 -1.84
N GLY A 54 15.50 5.34 -2.91
CA GLY A 54 16.35 5.35 -4.09
C GLY A 54 16.20 4.11 -4.99
N ILE A 55 15.12 3.37 -4.85
CA ILE A 55 14.82 2.17 -5.63
C ILE A 55 13.97 2.56 -6.85
N PRO A 56 14.32 2.12 -8.08
CA PRO A 56 13.53 2.40 -9.27
C PRO A 56 12.11 1.83 -9.14
N VAL A 57 11.09 2.69 -9.31
CA VAL A 57 9.69 2.32 -9.15
C VAL A 57 8.82 2.91 -10.24
N SER A 58 7.79 2.19 -10.62
CA SER A 58 6.73 2.65 -11.53
C SER A 58 5.37 2.46 -10.88
N VAL A 59 4.41 3.27 -11.30
CA VAL A 59 3.00 3.09 -10.98
C VAL A 59 2.19 2.78 -12.23
N LEU A 60 1.20 1.90 -12.08
CA LEU A 60 0.11 1.65 -13.00
C LEU A 60 -1.18 1.47 -12.21
N GLY A 61 -2.32 1.58 -12.88
CA GLY A 61 -3.60 1.38 -12.21
C GLY A 61 -4.76 1.91 -13.02
N ASN A 62 -5.64 2.68 -12.36
CA ASN A 62 -6.71 3.40 -13.04
C ASN A 62 -6.17 4.53 -13.92
N SER A 63 -6.93 4.90 -14.93
CA SER A 63 -6.65 6.07 -15.78
C SER A 63 -6.73 7.37 -14.98
N ILE A 64 -6.00 8.38 -15.46
CA ILE A 64 -5.99 9.76 -14.96
C ILE A 64 -6.62 10.67 -16.01
N GLY A 65 -7.40 11.65 -15.59
CA GLY A 65 -8.07 12.61 -16.47
C GLY A 65 -7.12 13.69 -17.00
N LYS A 66 -7.48 14.28 -18.15
CA LYS A 66 -6.87 15.51 -18.67
C LYS A 66 -7.50 16.74 -18.01
N ASP A 67 -7.35 16.84 -16.70
CA ASP A 67 -7.87 17.94 -15.88
C ASP A 67 -6.80 18.44 -14.90
N ALA A 68 -7.10 19.49 -14.18
CA ALA A 68 -6.13 20.11 -13.26
C ALA A 68 -5.66 19.17 -12.13
N LEU A 69 -6.51 18.25 -11.68
CA LEU A 69 -6.16 17.26 -10.66
C LEU A 69 -5.26 16.16 -11.23
N GLY A 70 -5.51 15.77 -12.49
CA GLY A 70 -4.63 14.83 -13.20
C GLY A 70 -3.26 15.42 -13.49
N GLU A 71 -3.19 16.67 -13.93
CA GLU A 71 -1.93 17.39 -14.13
C GLU A 71 -1.14 17.51 -12.83
N TYR A 72 -1.80 17.88 -11.73
CA TYR A 72 -1.22 17.90 -10.39
C TYR A 72 -0.63 16.54 -10.00
N LEU A 73 -1.39 15.46 -10.18
CA LEU A 73 -0.96 14.12 -9.80
C LEU A 73 0.27 13.65 -10.60
N LEU A 74 0.28 13.89 -11.91
CA LEU A 74 1.41 13.54 -12.78
C LEU A 74 2.67 14.34 -12.43
N GLU A 75 2.53 15.63 -12.07
CA GLU A 75 3.64 16.45 -11.63
C GLU A 75 4.22 15.96 -10.28
N GLU A 76 3.37 15.57 -9.34
CA GLU A 76 3.80 14.96 -8.08
C GLU A 76 4.59 13.67 -8.30
N LEU A 77 4.11 12.79 -9.18
CA LEU A 77 4.83 11.56 -9.54
C LEU A 77 6.20 11.87 -10.16
N ARG A 78 6.25 12.86 -11.06
CA ARG A 78 7.49 13.29 -11.72
C ARG A 78 8.50 13.85 -10.72
N THR A 79 8.08 14.72 -9.81
CA THR A 79 8.97 15.35 -8.80
C THR A 79 9.53 14.34 -7.80
N LYS A 80 8.80 13.26 -7.53
CA LYS A 80 9.21 12.15 -6.67
C LYS A 80 9.99 11.05 -7.40
N ASN A 81 10.33 11.24 -8.69
CA ASN A 81 11.00 10.25 -9.53
C ASN A 81 10.27 8.89 -9.63
N ILE A 82 8.94 8.93 -9.63
CA ILE A 82 8.08 7.75 -9.84
C ILE A 82 7.71 7.68 -11.32
N SER A 83 8.12 6.60 -11.99
CA SER A 83 7.85 6.40 -13.42
C SER A 83 6.35 6.12 -13.64
N HIS A 84 5.73 6.85 -14.58
CA HIS A 84 4.29 6.82 -14.85
C HIS A 84 3.95 6.95 -16.35
N GLU A 85 4.94 6.73 -17.22
CA GLU A 85 4.80 6.94 -18.68
C GLU A 85 3.77 6.00 -19.31
N GLU A 86 3.45 4.89 -18.65
CA GLU A 86 2.46 3.91 -19.15
C GLU A 86 1.07 4.10 -18.53
N VAL A 87 0.87 5.08 -17.65
CA VAL A 87 -0.45 5.38 -17.08
C VAL A 87 -1.37 5.89 -18.19
N ILE A 88 -2.59 5.35 -18.26
CA ILE A 88 -3.58 5.74 -19.26
C ILE A 88 -4.13 7.12 -18.91
N ILE A 89 -4.08 8.04 -19.89
CA ILE A 89 -4.67 9.38 -19.76
C ILE A 89 -5.94 9.45 -20.61
N THR A 90 -7.06 9.83 -19.99
CA THR A 90 -8.39 9.89 -20.64
C THR A 90 -8.99 11.28 -20.58
N ASN A 91 -10.18 11.43 -21.19
CA ASN A 91 -10.99 12.65 -21.06
C ASN A 91 -12.00 12.54 -19.90
N ASP A 92 -12.09 11.39 -19.24
CA ASP A 92 -12.91 11.23 -18.04
C ASP A 92 -12.26 11.98 -16.86
N PRO A 93 -13.03 12.44 -15.87
CA PRO A 93 -12.47 13.12 -14.71
C PRO A 93 -11.46 12.24 -13.94
N THR A 94 -10.42 12.86 -13.44
CA THR A 94 -9.46 12.20 -12.54
C THR A 94 -10.19 11.69 -11.28
N PRO A 95 -10.07 10.40 -10.92
CA PRO A 95 -10.62 9.89 -9.67
C PRO A 95 -10.03 10.64 -8.47
N THR A 96 -10.82 10.80 -7.42
CA THR A 96 -10.43 11.53 -6.22
C THR A 96 -10.89 10.82 -4.97
N CYS A 97 -10.18 11.02 -3.85
CA CYS A 97 -10.66 10.71 -2.52
C CYS A 97 -10.84 12.00 -1.73
N SER A 98 -12.08 12.30 -1.31
CA SER A 98 -12.35 13.34 -0.33
C SER A 98 -12.22 12.74 1.07
N ILE A 99 -11.29 13.26 1.86
CA ILE A 99 -10.96 12.74 3.19
C ILE A 99 -11.30 13.83 4.21
N PHE A 100 -12.25 13.53 5.08
CA PHE A 100 -12.60 14.40 6.20
C PHE A 100 -11.91 13.87 7.45
N VAL A 101 -11.12 14.71 8.09
CA VAL A 101 -10.41 14.41 9.34
C VAL A 101 -11.06 15.25 10.42
N ASP A 102 -11.67 14.61 11.40
CA ASP A 102 -12.32 15.31 12.52
C ASP A 102 -11.31 15.68 13.63
N LYS A 103 -11.83 16.36 14.67
CA LYS A 103 -11.03 16.82 15.82
C LYS A 103 -10.37 15.68 16.61
N ASP A 104 -10.89 14.46 16.50
CA ASP A 104 -10.38 13.27 17.19
C ASP A 104 -9.35 12.52 16.30
N GLY A 105 -9.14 13.02 15.05
CA GLY A 105 -8.25 12.43 14.05
C GLY A 105 -8.88 11.28 13.28
N GLU A 106 -10.17 11.02 13.50
CA GLU A 106 -10.92 9.99 12.75
C GLU A 106 -11.19 10.44 11.33
N ARG A 107 -11.25 9.47 10.40
CA ARG A 107 -11.36 9.74 8.98
C ARG A 107 -12.62 9.18 8.38
N THR A 108 -13.27 10.02 7.58
CA THR A 108 -14.34 9.59 6.67
C THR A 108 -13.88 9.85 5.24
N ILE A 109 -13.90 8.81 4.41
CA ILE A 109 -13.39 8.88 3.04
C ILE A 109 -14.54 8.65 2.06
N VAL A 110 -14.62 9.52 1.05
CA VAL A 110 -15.53 9.41 -0.07
C VAL A 110 -14.71 9.35 -1.35
N SER A 111 -14.69 8.20 -2.00
CA SER A 111 -14.01 7.99 -3.28
C SER A 111 -14.95 8.25 -4.45
N SER A 112 -14.45 8.89 -5.49
CA SER A 112 -15.21 9.26 -6.69
C SER A 112 -14.45 8.96 -7.98
N GLY A 113 -15.17 8.73 -9.08
CA GLY A 113 -14.60 8.63 -10.43
C GLY A 113 -14.15 7.22 -10.85
N TYR A 114 -14.01 6.27 -9.93
CA TYR A 114 -13.46 4.94 -10.25
C TYR A 114 -14.37 4.07 -11.14
N SER A 115 -15.68 4.32 -11.16
CA SER A 115 -16.63 3.55 -11.98
C SER A 115 -16.49 3.79 -13.49
N THR A 116 -15.86 4.89 -13.89
CA THR A 116 -15.63 5.26 -15.30
C THR A 116 -14.19 5.07 -15.75
N CYS A 117 -13.29 4.68 -14.84
CA CYS A 117 -11.88 4.52 -15.16
C CYS A 117 -11.62 3.36 -16.13
N THR A 118 -10.66 3.59 -17.02
CA THR A 118 -9.96 2.52 -17.72
C THR A 118 -8.78 2.06 -16.86
N TRP A 119 -8.63 0.75 -16.71
CA TRP A 119 -7.51 0.17 -15.94
C TRP A 119 -6.41 -0.34 -16.85
N ASN A 120 -5.16 -0.07 -16.50
CA ASN A 120 -4.02 -0.62 -17.20
C ASN A 120 -4.03 -2.16 -17.13
N ASN A 121 -3.56 -2.81 -18.19
CA ASN A 121 -3.27 -4.24 -18.13
C ASN A 121 -1.84 -4.49 -17.64
N LEU A 122 -1.54 -5.74 -17.23
CA LEU A 122 -0.24 -6.16 -16.73
C LEU A 122 0.68 -6.78 -17.81
N SER A 123 0.47 -6.47 -19.10
CA SER A 123 1.18 -7.13 -20.20
C SER A 123 2.70 -6.92 -20.21
N LYS A 124 3.19 -5.82 -19.64
CA LYS A 124 4.62 -5.46 -19.59
C LYS A 124 5.30 -5.74 -18.25
N VAL A 125 4.60 -6.37 -17.31
CA VAL A 125 5.10 -6.60 -15.94
C VAL A 125 6.39 -7.43 -15.88
N LYS A 126 6.70 -8.21 -16.91
CA LYS A 126 7.92 -9.07 -16.98
C LYS A 126 9.25 -8.30 -16.85
N ASN A 127 9.22 -6.99 -16.96
CA ASN A 127 10.40 -6.12 -16.82
C ASN A 127 10.66 -5.70 -15.37
N TYR A 128 9.87 -6.21 -14.43
CA TYR A 128 9.94 -5.85 -13.02
C TYR A 128 10.34 -7.06 -12.17
N GLN A 129 11.03 -6.81 -11.06
CA GLN A 129 11.40 -7.83 -10.07
C GLN A 129 10.20 -8.22 -9.21
N SER A 130 9.43 -7.23 -8.82
CA SER A 130 8.22 -7.44 -8.01
C SER A 130 7.06 -6.57 -8.46
N LEU A 131 5.87 -7.07 -8.16
CA LEU A 131 4.59 -6.42 -8.35
C LEU A 131 3.92 -6.26 -6.98
N LEU A 132 3.66 -5.03 -6.57
CA LEU A 132 2.80 -4.71 -5.44
C LEU A 132 1.43 -4.33 -5.98
N ILE A 133 0.37 -4.98 -5.49
CA ILE A 133 -1.02 -4.73 -5.88
C ILE A 133 -1.84 -4.27 -4.68
N ASP A 134 -2.73 -3.31 -4.90
CA ASP A 134 -3.69 -2.92 -3.87
C ASP A 134 -4.97 -3.75 -3.93
N ARG A 135 -5.71 -3.83 -2.82
CA ARG A 135 -6.95 -4.59 -2.71
C ARG A 135 -8.06 -4.11 -3.65
N TYR A 136 -8.09 -2.82 -3.99
CA TYR A 136 -9.17 -2.22 -4.79
C TYR A 136 -9.04 -2.50 -6.30
N SER A 137 -7.82 -2.76 -6.76
CA SER A 137 -7.55 -3.04 -8.18
C SER A 137 -7.85 -4.47 -8.61
N ILE A 138 -8.00 -5.40 -7.66
CA ILE A 138 -8.15 -6.84 -7.90
C ILE A 138 -9.22 -7.19 -8.93
N PRO A 139 -10.45 -6.62 -8.91
CA PRO A 139 -11.48 -6.97 -9.90
C PRO A 139 -11.04 -6.73 -11.35
N ASN A 140 -10.08 -5.83 -11.56
CA ASN A 140 -9.62 -5.44 -12.90
C ASN A 140 -8.45 -6.29 -13.42
N ILE A 141 -7.69 -6.95 -12.53
CA ILE A 141 -6.43 -7.63 -12.89
C ILE A 141 -6.33 -9.08 -12.44
N LYS A 142 -7.27 -9.60 -11.64
CA LYS A 142 -7.14 -10.93 -11.02
C LYS A 142 -6.81 -12.05 -12.03
N ASN A 143 -7.37 -12.02 -13.22
CA ASN A 143 -7.11 -13.00 -14.27
C ASN A 143 -5.67 -12.93 -14.83
N SER A 144 -4.98 -11.79 -14.65
CA SER A 144 -3.61 -11.59 -15.10
C SER A 144 -2.58 -11.95 -14.02
N ILE A 145 -2.96 -11.98 -12.74
CA ILE A 145 -2.04 -12.20 -11.62
C ILE A 145 -1.38 -13.58 -11.72
N THR A 146 -2.14 -14.62 -12.06
CA THR A 146 -1.61 -15.98 -12.26
C THR A 146 -0.54 -16.04 -13.35
N GLU A 147 -0.69 -15.30 -14.43
CA GLU A 147 0.31 -15.20 -15.51
C GLU A 147 1.58 -14.46 -15.06
N VAL A 148 1.39 -13.39 -14.30
CA VAL A 148 2.49 -12.64 -13.68
C VAL A 148 3.29 -13.54 -12.75
N LYS A 149 2.62 -14.28 -11.90
CA LYS A 149 3.24 -15.23 -10.97
C LYS A 149 4.04 -16.31 -11.69
N LYS A 150 3.49 -16.90 -12.75
CA LYS A 150 4.21 -17.87 -13.62
C LYS A 150 5.46 -17.30 -14.28
N SER A 151 5.57 -15.98 -14.41
CA SER A 151 6.76 -15.32 -14.95
C SER A 151 7.90 -15.17 -13.94
N GLY A 152 7.73 -15.65 -12.70
CA GLY A 152 8.73 -15.60 -11.63
C GLY A 152 8.81 -14.25 -10.92
N ILE A 153 7.84 -13.37 -11.11
CA ILE A 153 7.75 -12.07 -10.44
C ILE A 153 7.25 -12.29 -9.02
N PHE A 154 7.87 -11.62 -8.06
CA PHE A 154 7.44 -11.64 -6.67
C PHE A 154 6.21 -10.74 -6.50
N VAL A 155 5.08 -11.33 -6.09
CA VAL A 155 3.79 -10.63 -6.00
C VAL A 155 3.42 -10.39 -4.54
N VAL A 156 3.24 -9.10 -4.18
CA VAL A 156 2.80 -8.65 -2.86
C VAL A 156 1.43 -7.98 -2.99
N GLN A 157 0.48 -8.37 -2.17
CA GLN A 157 -0.81 -7.69 -2.08
C GLN A 157 -0.92 -6.89 -0.78
N ALA A 158 -1.34 -5.63 -0.88
CA ALA A 158 -1.63 -4.74 0.23
C ALA A 158 -3.14 -4.66 0.48
N GLY A 159 -3.58 -5.19 1.64
CA GLY A 159 -4.97 -5.23 2.06
C GLY A 159 -5.79 -6.39 1.46
N TYR A 160 -6.97 -6.61 2.03
CA TYR A 160 -7.91 -7.66 1.66
C TYR A 160 -9.32 -7.06 1.55
N GLU A 161 -9.93 -7.19 0.38
CA GLU A 161 -11.27 -6.68 0.10
C GLU A 161 -12.14 -7.75 -0.58
N TYR A 162 -11.52 -8.59 -1.43
CA TYR A 162 -12.18 -9.63 -2.21
C TYR A 162 -11.53 -10.97 -1.95
N PRO A 163 -12.29 -12.08 -2.01
CA PRO A 163 -11.73 -13.41 -1.91
C PRO A 163 -10.57 -13.63 -2.89
N ILE A 164 -9.46 -14.16 -2.39
CA ILE A 164 -8.28 -14.51 -3.20
C ILE A 164 -8.53 -15.88 -3.82
N ASP A 165 -8.63 -15.92 -5.16
CA ASP A 165 -8.76 -17.12 -5.98
C ASP A 165 -7.61 -17.24 -7.01
N TYR A 166 -6.47 -16.62 -6.70
CA TYR A 166 -5.24 -16.55 -7.48
C TYR A 166 -4.00 -16.65 -6.56
N GLU A 167 -2.85 -17.01 -7.13
CA GLU A 167 -1.62 -17.20 -6.36
C GLU A 167 -0.82 -15.91 -6.20
N ILE A 168 -0.37 -15.62 -4.96
CA ILE A 168 0.56 -14.54 -4.62
C ILE A 168 1.63 -15.02 -3.62
N ASP A 169 2.75 -14.31 -3.55
CA ASP A 169 3.83 -14.65 -2.62
C ASP A 169 3.56 -14.12 -1.21
N PHE A 170 2.97 -12.93 -1.13
CA PHE A 170 2.84 -12.23 0.14
C PHE A 170 1.53 -11.43 0.24
N LEU A 171 0.82 -11.59 1.35
CA LEU A 171 -0.31 -10.76 1.72
C LEU A 171 0.04 -9.94 2.96
N VAL A 172 -0.05 -8.61 2.86
CA VAL A 172 0.04 -7.69 4.00
C VAL A 172 -1.35 -7.18 4.30
N VAL A 173 -1.87 -7.48 5.48
CA VAL A 173 -3.29 -7.25 5.79
C VAL A 173 -3.46 -6.94 7.28
N SER A 174 -4.44 -6.10 7.62
CA SER A 174 -4.85 -5.88 9.01
C SER A 174 -5.68 -7.05 9.51
N LYS A 175 -5.58 -7.35 10.80
CA LYS A 175 -6.45 -8.33 11.47
C LYS A 175 -7.95 -7.97 11.41
N ASP A 176 -8.26 -6.70 11.13
CA ASP A 176 -9.64 -6.23 11.01
C ASP A 176 -10.21 -6.49 9.59
N GLU A 177 -9.36 -6.83 8.63
CA GLU A 177 -9.73 -7.14 7.25
C GLU A 177 -9.89 -8.65 7.02
N ILE A 178 -9.17 -9.50 7.76
CA ILE A 178 -9.19 -10.96 7.61
C ILE A 178 -9.01 -11.62 8.97
N ASP A 179 -9.76 -12.67 9.23
CA ASP A 179 -9.58 -13.48 10.44
C ASP A 179 -8.51 -14.58 10.25
N VAL A 180 -8.13 -15.22 11.34
CA VAL A 180 -7.07 -16.24 11.34
C VAL A 180 -7.50 -17.47 10.55
N ILE A 181 -8.78 -17.83 10.56
CA ILE A 181 -9.31 -19.03 9.86
C ILE A 181 -9.21 -18.83 8.36
N GLU A 182 -9.60 -17.63 7.88
CA GLU A 182 -9.46 -17.31 6.45
C GLU A 182 -8.00 -17.23 6.04
N ALA A 183 -7.13 -16.66 6.87
CA ALA A 183 -5.68 -16.64 6.62
C ALA A 183 -5.10 -18.06 6.49
N GLU A 184 -5.49 -18.98 7.38
CA GLU A 184 -5.10 -20.38 7.31
C GLU A 184 -5.64 -21.09 6.06
N ASN A 185 -6.87 -20.80 5.65
CA ASN A 185 -7.46 -21.33 4.42
C ASN A 185 -6.68 -20.91 3.18
N LEU A 186 -6.27 -19.64 3.08
CA LEU A 186 -5.47 -19.14 1.97
C LEU A 186 -4.11 -19.84 1.86
N LEU A 187 -3.45 -20.09 3.00
CA LEU A 187 -2.19 -20.82 3.06
C LEU A 187 -2.37 -22.31 2.69
N ASN A 188 -3.39 -22.95 3.24
CA ASN A 188 -3.66 -24.39 3.02
C ASN A 188 -4.02 -24.69 1.55
N ASN A 189 -4.64 -23.75 0.85
CA ASN A 189 -4.98 -23.87 -0.57
C ASN A 189 -3.88 -23.38 -1.52
N ASP A 190 -2.68 -23.06 -1.01
CA ASP A 190 -1.53 -22.55 -1.80
C ASP A 190 -1.80 -21.21 -2.53
N LEU A 191 -2.83 -20.49 -2.14
CA LEU A 191 -3.16 -19.19 -2.76
C LEU A 191 -2.21 -18.07 -2.30
N VAL A 192 -1.73 -18.16 -1.07
CA VAL A 192 -0.79 -17.20 -0.50
C VAL A 192 0.36 -17.97 0.15
N SER A 193 1.61 -17.60 -0.13
CA SER A 193 2.77 -18.26 0.48
C SER A 193 3.04 -17.77 1.90
N ARG A 194 2.83 -16.49 2.17
CA ARG A 194 3.05 -15.85 3.47
C ARG A 194 2.07 -14.72 3.72
N ILE A 195 1.62 -14.58 4.96
CA ILE A 195 0.68 -13.54 5.39
C ILE A 195 1.28 -12.79 6.57
N LEU A 196 1.36 -11.47 6.47
CA LEU A 196 1.65 -10.60 7.60
C LEU A 196 0.35 -9.97 8.08
N LEU A 197 -0.16 -10.45 9.21
CA LEU A 197 -1.28 -9.85 9.92
C LEU A 197 -0.76 -8.70 10.78
N THR A 198 -1.05 -7.48 10.38
CA THR A 198 -0.72 -6.29 11.17
C THR A 198 -1.82 -5.99 12.18
N HIS A 199 -1.47 -5.35 13.30
CA HIS A 199 -2.41 -5.09 14.39
C HIS A 199 -2.13 -3.75 15.07
N SER A 200 -2.31 -2.65 14.34
CA SER A 200 -2.08 -1.30 14.88
C SER A 200 -0.75 -1.23 15.67
N ASN A 201 -0.80 -0.88 16.97
CA ASN A 201 0.35 -0.80 17.89
C ASN A 201 0.66 -2.13 18.62
N LEU A 202 -0.05 -3.20 18.33
CA LEU A 202 0.19 -4.53 18.92
C LEU A 202 1.11 -5.35 18.00
N PRO A 203 1.68 -6.48 18.51
CA PRO A 203 2.52 -7.34 17.72
C PRO A 203 1.84 -7.82 16.43
N ALA A 204 2.55 -7.73 15.32
CA ALA A 204 2.15 -8.32 14.05
C ALA A 204 2.44 -9.83 14.05
N ARG A 205 1.85 -10.57 13.12
CA ARG A 205 2.01 -12.02 13.01
C ARG A 205 2.34 -12.40 11.57
N LEU A 206 3.52 -12.95 11.37
CA LEU A 206 3.87 -13.60 10.12
C LEU A 206 3.41 -15.06 10.19
N ILE A 207 2.59 -15.47 9.22
CA ILE A 207 2.04 -16.82 9.12
C ILE A 207 2.46 -17.43 7.77
N SER A 208 2.90 -18.68 7.80
CA SER A 208 3.24 -19.48 6.62
C SER A 208 2.95 -20.96 6.89
N LYS A 209 3.15 -21.83 5.91
CA LYS A 209 3.03 -23.28 6.10
C LYS A 209 4.08 -23.86 7.05
N GLU A 210 5.23 -23.20 7.18
CA GLU A 210 6.30 -23.60 8.09
C GLU A 210 6.01 -23.26 9.56
N GLY A 211 4.99 -22.44 9.81
CA GLY A 211 4.60 -22.00 11.14
C GLY A 211 4.30 -20.50 11.22
N ALA A 212 4.21 -20.02 12.45
CA ALA A 212 3.95 -18.61 12.74
C ALA A 212 5.01 -18.03 13.67
N VAL A 213 5.31 -16.74 13.43
CA VAL A 213 6.15 -15.94 14.35
C VAL A 213 5.44 -14.65 14.69
N GLU A 214 5.63 -14.18 15.91
CA GLU A 214 5.14 -12.89 16.36
C GLU A 214 6.25 -11.86 16.22
N ILE A 215 5.91 -10.69 15.69
CA ILE A 215 6.82 -9.58 15.44
C ILE A 215 6.36 -8.41 16.31
N THR A 216 7.17 -8.05 17.30
CA THR A 216 6.89 -6.94 18.19
C THR A 216 7.75 -5.74 17.81
N PRO A 217 7.18 -4.72 17.16
CA PRO A 217 7.91 -3.49 16.91
C PRO A 217 8.18 -2.76 18.23
N PRO A 218 9.20 -1.88 18.28
CA PRO A 218 9.42 -1.05 19.44
C PRO A 218 8.21 -0.14 19.70
N ASP A 219 8.00 0.19 20.98
CA ASP A 219 6.89 1.03 21.42
C ASP A 219 7.09 2.48 20.93
N PHE A 220 6.38 2.84 19.87
CA PHE A 220 6.29 4.21 19.37
C PHE A 220 4.91 4.78 19.70
N LYS A 221 4.90 5.99 20.25
CA LYS A 221 3.64 6.72 20.38
C LYS A 221 3.10 7.01 18.98
N THR A 222 2.00 6.37 18.62
CA THR A 222 1.34 6.60 17.33
C THR A 222 0.83 8.05 17.25
N ILE A 223 1.25 8.77 16.22
CA ILE A 223 0.75 10.10 15.85
C ILE A 223 -0.30 9.97 14.77
N ASN A 224 0.00 9.19 13.73
CA ASN A 224 -0.92 8.94 12.60
C ASN A 224 -0.59 7.60 11.93
N ALA A 225 -1.48 6.62 12.04
CA ALA A 225 -1.28 5.28 11.48
C ALA A 225 -1.49 5.18 9.95
N THR A 226 -1.84 6.30 9.27
CA THR A 226 -2.11 6.28 7.82
C THR A 226 -0.86 5.94 7.04
N GLY A 227 -1.00 5.01 6.11
CA GLY A 227 0.09 4.58 5.24
C GLY A 227 1.09 3.63 5.93
N ALA A 228 0.95 3.33 7.23
CA ALA A 228 1.82 2.37 7.90
C ALA A 228 1.75 0.96 7.25
N GLY A 229 0.56 0.53 6.83
CA GLY A 229 0.39 -0.69 6.05
C GLY A 229 1.01 -0.60 4.66
N ASP A 230 0.86 0.56 3.99
CA ASP A 230 1.40 0.79 2.65
C ASP A 230 2.93 0.75 2.66
N VAL A 231 3.59 1.42 3.62
CA VAL A 231 5.06 1.37 3.74
C VAL A 231 5.58 -0.01 4.12
N THR A 232 4.83 -0.76 4.95
CA THR A 232 5.16 -2.15 5.29
C THR A 232 5.12 -3.03 4.04
N ALA A 233 4.05 -2.93 3.24
CA ALA A 233 3.92 -3.67 1.98
C ALA A 233 4.99 -3.25 0.95
N ALA A 234 5.28 -1.95 0.86
CA ALA A 234 6.32 -1.40 0.00
C ALA A 234 7.71 -1.98 0.33
N TYR A 235 8.05 -2.06 1.63
CA TYR A 235 9.33 -2.64 2.04
C TYR A 235 9.44 -4.13 1.69
N ILE A 236 8.35 -4.89 1.89
CA ILE A 236 8.30 -6.31 1.51
C ILE A 236 8.41 -6.48 -0.01
N ALA A 237 7.73 -5.65 -0.81
CA ALA A 237 7.84 -5.70 -2.26
C ALA A 237 9.27 -5.40 -2.75
N ALA A 238 9.98 -4.52 -2.07
CA ALA A 238 11.35 -4.13 -2.40
C ALA A 238 12.41 -5.17 -1.99
N ASN A 239 12.18 -5.94 -0.92
CA ASN A 239 13.21 -6.76 -0.27
C ASN A 239 12.80 -8.22 0.00
N GLY A 240 11.55 -8.61 -0.26
CA GLY A 240 10.96 -9.89 0.18
C GLY A 240 11.52 -11.14 -0.51
N VAL A 241 12.35 -10.98 -1.54
CA VAL A 241 13.05 -12.09 -2.21
C VAL A 241 14.25 -12.60 -1.38
N GLY A 242 14.70 -11.83 -0.37
CA GLY A 242 15.84 -12.15 0.49
C GLY A 242 15.48 -12.94 1.76
N ASP A 243 16.22 -12.67 2.84
CA ASP A 243 15.92 -13.21 4.17
C ASP A 243 14.60 -12.64 4.71
N ILE A 244 13.61 -13.51 4.79
CA ILE A 244 12.23 -13.10 5.14
C ILE A 244 12.12 -12.51 6.55
N ILE A 245 12.81 -13.07 7.53
CA ILE A 245 12.74 -12.58 8.91
C ILE A 245 13.35 -11.19 9.02
N SER A 246 14.52 -10.98 8.43
CA SER A 246 15.17 -9.67 8.37
C SER A 246 14.27 -8.65 7.63
N THR A 247 13.68 -9.07 6.50
CA THR A 247 12.75 -8.22 5.73
C THR A 247 11.55 -7.81 6.56
N ILE A 248 10.90 -8.73 7.29
CA ILE A 248 9.71 -8.42 8.08
C ILE A 248 10.04 -7.53 9.27
N LYS A 249 11.17 -7.75 9.95
CA LYS A 249 11.63 -6.84 11.01
C LYS A 249 11.74 -5.40 10.49
N SER A 250 12.38 -5.23 9.35
CA SER A 250 12.57 -3.92 8.72
C SER A 250 11.24 -3.33 8.20
N ALA A 251 10.36 -4.15 7.64
CA ALA A 251 9.04 -3.71 7.19
C ALA A 251 8.16 -3.21 8.35
N CYS A 252 8.15 -3.93 9.48
CA CYS A 252 7.43 -3.51 10.69
C CYS A 252 8.07 -2.25 11.31
N ALA A 253 9.41 -2.13 11.28
CA ALA A 253 10.10 -0.92 11.70
C ALA A 253 9.70 0.29 10.83
N ALA A 254 9.63 0.12 9.50
CA ALA A 254 9.19 1.18 8.58
C ALA A 254 7.76 1.65 8.90
N GLY A 255 6.83 0.72 9.13
CA GLY A 255 5.46 1.02 9.55
C GLY A 255 5.39 1.79 10.87
N ALA A 256 6.17 1.36 11.87
CA ALA A 256 6.23 2.01 13.18
C ALA A 256 6.82 3.43 13.11
N ILE A 257 7.88 3.65 12.31
CA ILE A 257 8.47 4.96 12.09
C ILE A 257 7.44 5.91 11.47
N LEU A 258 6.78 5.50 10.38
CA LEU A 258 5.78 6.35 9.72
C LEU A 258 4.63 6.70 10.67
N ALA A 259 4.12 5.73 11.42
CA ALA A 259 3.04 5.95 12.37
C ALA A 259 3.42 6.88 13.53
N GLY A 260 4.69 6.87 13.95
CA GLY A 260 5.21 7.66 15.07
C GLY A 260 5.77 9.03 14.70
N THR A 261 6.10 9.28 13.41
CA THR A 261 6.75 10.54 13.01
C THR A 261 6.00 11.30 11.93
N THR A 262 5.13 10.64 11.15
CA THR A 262 4.50 11.16 9.92
C THR A 262 5.47 11.48 8.77
N GLU A 263 6.77 11.23 8.95
CA GLU A 263 7.79 11.39 7.92
C GLU A 263 8.06 10.06 7.20
N LEU A 264 8.41 10.13 5.91
CA LEU A 264 8.81 8.94 5.17
C LEU A 264 10.06 8.31 5.78
N PRO A 265 10.04 7.02 6.14
CA PRO A 265 11.17 6.37 6.79
C PRO A 265 12.34 6.21 5.82
N THR A 266 13.54 6.62 6.23
CA THR A 266 14.78 6.37 5.47
C THR A 266 15.31 4.97 5.72
N LEU A 267 16.08 4.41 4.77
CA LEU A 267 16.71 3.08 4.95
C LEU A 267 17.62 3.01 6.17
N GLU A 268 18.32 4.11 6.49
CA GLU A 268 19.17 4.21 7.67
C GLU A 268 18.34 4.06 8.96
N LYS A 269 17.25 4.83 9.07
CA LYS A 269 16.37 4.77 10.23
C LYS A 269 15.66 3.42 10.35
N ILE A 270 15.23 2.84 9.24
CA ILE A 270 14.66 1.48 9.21
C ILE A 270 15.68 0.47 9.73
N SER A 271 16.93 0.53 9.26
CA SER A 271 17.99 -0.37 9.70
C SER A 271 18.27 -0.25 11.20
N GLU A 272 18.32 0.96 11.75
CA GLU A 272 18.48 1.23 13.17
C GLU A 272 17.32 0.62 13.98
N ILE A 273 16.09 0.96 13.64
CA ILE A 273 14.89 0.55 14.39
C ILE A 273 14.61 -0.94 14.25
N SER A 274 14.91 -1.56 13.10
CA SER A 274 14.71 -2.99 12.89
C SER A 274 15.50 -3.87 13.86
N GLN A 275 16.61 -3.37 14.43
CA GLN A 275 17.39 -4.08 15.45
C GLN A 275 16.64 -4.18 16.79
N LEU A 276 15.68 -3.27 17.02
CA LEU A 276 14.85 -3.23 18.23
C LEU A 276 13.56 -4.06 18.08
N VAL A 277 13.31 -4.62 16.89
CA VAL A 277 12.13 -5.45 16.63
C VAL A 277 12.40 -6.87 17.11
N ASP A 278 11.59 -7.33 18.05
CA ASP A 278 11.66 -8.71 18.56
C ASP A 278 10.87 -9.67 17.67
N VAL A 279 11.38 -10.90 17.54
CA VAL A 279 10.73 -12.00 16.82
C VAL A 279 10.69 -13.23 17.71
N THR A 280 9.49 -13.71 17.99
CA THR A 280 9.27 -14.89 18.84
C THR A 280 8.51 -15.98 18.09
N PRO A 281 8.96 -17.26 18.08
CA PRO A 281 8.17 -18.37 17.54
C PRO A 281 6.85 -18.54 18.30
N ARG A 282 5.81 -18.94 17.56
CA ARG A 282 4.51 -19.33 18.14
C ARG A 282 4.13 -20.76 17.74
#